data_b1d60eaddef1386f8fbc963c7f106886
#
_entry.id   b1d60eaddef1386f8fbc963c7f106886
#
_cell.length_a   1.000
_cell.length_b   1.000
_cell.length_c   1.000
_cell.angle_alpha   90.00
_cell.angle_beta   90.00
_cell.angle_gamma   90.00
#
_symmetry.space_group_name_H-M   'P 1'
#
loop_
_entity.id
_entity.type
_entity.pdbx_description
1 polymer ?
#
loop_
_entity_poly.entity_id
_entity_poly.type
_entity_poly.pdbx_seq_one_letter_code
_entity_poly.pdbx_strand_id
1 'polypeptide(L)'
;MQISYTKPAQHALKYAAKAAREMKHPYIGTEHLLLALREEYTGVAGQVLANSGVESEKILKLMDELITPEEEHPAAKGKRLEESPRLQYLLENSAKECKRLRTTEIGTEHLLLAMIRDVDCVAAKILITLNVNLQKLFQSIMNAAGIDPKIYQEELQDDNRGSGAMMEQYCTDLTERAAEGKMDPVVGRNQEIYRLMEILSRRTKNNPCLVGEPGVGKTAIIEGLAQRIASGVVPEKMKDKKIYSLDLPGLIAGSKYRGEFEERMKGLISEVEACGNVILFLDEIHTMIGAGGAEGAIDASSILKPSLARGEMQLIGATTIAEYRKYIEKDAALERRFQPVTIEEPTQEQCVEILKGLKEKYEAHHKVVIEEQALESAVQLSERYITDRNLPDKAIDVLDEACSKVSLKGYEVPENLKQLEQAVKELALQKEESIERGDFAEASLIQKEQDAAQKKLDRSEERR
;
A
#
# COMPACT_ATOMS: atom_id res chain seq x y z
N MET A 1 18.55 -6.24 -19.34
CA MET A 1 19.88 -6.74 -19.74
C MET A 1 20.26 -7.87 -18.83
N GLN A 2 20.51 -9.07 -19.33
CA GLN A 2 21.04 -10.17 -18.52
C GLN A 2 22.49 -9.81 -18.17
N ILE A 3 22.77 -9.68 -16.87
CA ILE A 3 24.14 -9.43 -16.37
C ILE A 3 24.88 -10.77 -16.46
N SER A 4 26.11 -10.75 -17.03
CA SER A 4 26.94 -11.96 -17.14
C SER A 4 27.63 -12.29 -15.81
N TYR A 5 27.96 -13.57 -15.62
CA TYR A 5 28.74 -14.03 -14.48
C TYR A 5 30.23 -14.09 -14.82
N THR A 6 31.08 -13.72 -13.88
CA THR A 6 32.53 -13.91 -14.00
C THR A 6 32.89 -15.39 -14.11
N LYS A 7 34.06 -15.72 -14.67
CA LYS A 7 34.50 -17.12 -14.76
C LYS A 7 34.51 -17.87 -13.42
N PRO A 8 35.02 -17.29 -12.29
CA PRO A 8 34.95 -17.95 -10.99
C PRO A 8 33.49 -18.18 -10.51
N ALA A 9 32.59 -17.23 -10.74
CA ALA A 9 31.18 -17.39 -10.37
C ALA A 9 30.49 -18.50 -11.19
N GLN A 10 30.79 -18.57 -12.50
CA GLN A 10 30.30 -19.66 -13.35
C GLN A 10 30.84 -21.04 -12.91
N HIS A 11 32.11 -21.12 -12.48
CA HIS A 11 32.68 -22.35 -11.94
C HIS A 11 32.00 -22.74 -10.63
N ALA A 12 31.77 -21.81 -9.72
CA ALA A 12 31.06 -22.07 -8.47
C ALA A 12 29.63 -22.58 -8.72
N LEU A 13 28.87 -21.98 -9.63
CA LEU A 13 27.52 -22.46 -9.98
C LEU A 13 27.51 -23.87 -10.58
N LYS A 14 28.48 -24.18 -11.45
CA LYS A 14 28.63 -25.54 -12.00
C LYS A 14 29.02 -26.56 -10.93
N TYR A 15 29.90 -26.15 -10.00
CA TYR A 15 30.34 -27.01 -8.89
C TYR A 15 29.18 -27.26 -7.92
N ALA A 16 28.34 -26.25 -7.61
CA ALA A 16 27.15 -26.40 -6.80
C ALA A 16 26.18 -27.45 -7.38
N ALA A 17 25.96 -27.41 -8.70
CA ALA A 17 25.14 -28.40 -9.40
C ALA A 17 25.77 -29.82 -9.41
N LYS A 18 27.11 -29.89 -9.44
CA LYS A 18 27.84 -31.15 -9.33
C LYS A 18 27.74 -31.75 -7.92
N ALA A 19 27.98 -30.93 -6.89
CA ALA A 19 27.90 -31.32 -5.49
C ALA A 19 26.49 -31.82 -5.13
N ALA A 20 25.43 -31.12 -5.54
CA ALA A 20 24.05 -31.59 -5.33
C ALA A 20 23.76 -32.97 -5.95
N ARG A 21 24.37 -33.27 -7.12
CA ARG A 21 24.23 -34.59 -7.75
C ARG A 21 25.01 -35.70 -7.01
N GLU A 22 26.24 -35.38 -6.59
CA GLU A 22 27.10 -36.32 -5.85
C GLU A 22 26.48 -36.68 -4.50
N MET A 23 25.82 -35.69 -3.84
CA MET A 23 25.10 -35.89 -2.59
C MET A 23 23.68 -36.46 -2.78
N LYS A 24 23.24 -36.70 -4.03
CA LYS A 24 21.91 -37.23 -4.39
C LYS A 24 20.75 -36.38 -3.88
N HIS A 25 20.95 -35.05 -3.76
CA HIS A 25 19.89 -34.14 -3.37
C HIS A 25 18.92 -33.88 -4.54
N PRO A 26 17.62 -33.69 -4.29
CA PRO A 26 16.60 -33.52 -5.33
C PRO A 26 16.65 -32.15 -6.04
N TYR A 27 17.33 -31.16 -5.47
CA TYR A 27 17.46 -29.79 -5.98
C TYR A 27 18.86 -29.21 -5.69
N ILE A 28 19.17 -28.11 -6.34
CA ILE A 28 20.38 -27.31 -6.04
C ILE A 28 19.95 -26.23 -5.05
N GLY A 29 20.46 -26.26 -3.81
CA GLY A 29 20.16 -25.29 -2.77
C GLY A 29 21.28 -24.28 -2.52
N THR A 30 21.04 -23.35 -1.59
CA THR A 30 22.00 -22.31 -1.20
C THR A 30 23.25 -22.88 -0.50
N GLU A 31 23.09 -24.00 0.21
CA GLU A 31 24.16 -24.76 0.86
C GLU A 31 25.17 -25.33 -0.14
N HIS A 32 24.69 -25.83 -1.28
CA HIS A 32 25.57 -26.33 -2.36
C HIS A 32 26.36 -25.17 -2.97
N LEU A 33 25.73 -23.96 -3.08
CA LEU A 33 26.43 -22.78 -3.55
C LEU A 33 27.47 -22.29 -2.54
N LEU A 34 27.20 -22.36 -1.23
CA LEU A 34 28.18 -22.01 -0.20
C LEU A 34 29.41 -22.92 -0.27
N LEU A 35 29.20 -24.23 -0.37
CA LEU A 35 30.29 -25.17 -0.55
C LEU A 35 31.10 -24.88 -1.83
N ALA A 36 30.42 -24.59 -2.93
CA ALA A 36 31.04 -24.27 -4.20
C ALA A 36 31.87 -22.95 -4.14
N LEU A 37 31.36 -21.93 -3.47
CA LEU A 37 32.07 -20.67 -3.26
C LEU A 37 33.32 -20.86 -2.39
N ARG A 38 33.25 -21.78 -1.42
CA ARG A 38 34.41 -22.10 -0.56
C ARG A 38 35.50 -22.84 -1.33
N GLU A 39 35.14 -23.74 -2.25
CA GLU A 39 36.08 -24.49 -3.10
C GLU A 39 36.67 -23.67 -4.25
N GLU A 40 36.02 -22.56 -4.62
CA GLU A 40 36.51 -21.67 -5.70
C GLU A 40 37.51 -20.64 -5.15
N TYR A 41 38.78 -21.07 -5.02
CA TYR A 41 39.85 -20.29 -4.44
C TYR A 41 40.29 -19.07 -5.29
N THR A 42 39.93 -19.02 -6.57
CA THR A 42 40.28 -17.92 -7.46
C THR A 42 39.33 -16.74 -7.29
N GLY A 43 38.16 -16.94 -6.66
CA GLY A 43 37.17 -15.92 -6.37
C GLY A 43 37.39 -15.24 -5.02
N VAL A 44 36.89 -14.01 -4.89
CA VAL A 44 36.93 -13.23 -3.62
C VAL A 44 36.23 -13.98 -2.49
N ALA A 45 35.08 -14.60 -2.77
CA ALA A 45 34.33 -15.33 -1.75
C ALA A 45 35.11 -16.49 -1.14
N GLY A 46 35.79 -17.29 -1.96
CA GLY A 46 36.58 -18.44 -1.48
C GLY A 46 37.72 -18.02 -0.56
N GLN A 47 38.43 -16.93 -0.91
CA GLN A 47 39.48 -16.38 -0.10
C GLN A 47 38.97 -15.84 1.25
N VAL A 48 37.86 -15.08 1.23
CA VAL A 48 37.27 -14.49 2.43
C VAL A 48 36.70 -15.58 3.35
N LEU A 49 36.04 -16.60 2.82
CA LEU A 49 35.55 -17.75 3.60
C LEU A 49 36.72 -18.54 4.23
N ALA A 50 37.80 -18.75 3.49
CA ALA A 50 39.01 -19.41 4.02
C ALA A 50 39.62 -18.62 5.17
N ASN A 51 39.81 -17.32 5.00
CA ASN A 51 40.36 -16.43 6.01
C ASN A 51 39.45 -16.30 7.28
N SER A 52 38.16 -16.57 7.10
CA SER A 52 37.16 -16.59 8.20
C SER A 52 37.09 -17.96 8.90
N GLY A 53 37.95 -18.92 8.57
CA GLY A 53 38.02 -20.24 9.18
C GLY A 53 36.89 -21.22 8.76
N VAL A 54 36.24 -20.93 7.64
CA VAL A 54 35.20 -21.82 7.09
C VAL A 54 35.90 -22.94 6.32
N GLU A 55 35.76 -24.17 6.80
CA GLU A 55 36.33 -25.37 6.19
C GLU A 55 35.24 -26.17 5.44
N SER A 56 35.55 -26.68 4.25
CA SER A 56 34.58 -27.44 3.42
C SER A 56 34.08 -28.70 4.14
N GLU A 57 34.95 -29.38 4.90
CA GLU A 57 34.55 -30.58 5.67
C GLU A 57 33.47 -30.28 6.72
N LYS A 58 33.55 -29.10 7.37
CA LYS A 58 32.54 -28.67 8.35
C LYS A 58 31.21 -28.32 7.68
N ILE A 59 31.27 -27.72 6.50
CA ILE A 59 30.07 -27.45 5.70
C ILE A 59 29.39 -28.76 5.32
N LEU A 60 30.14 -29.73 4.76
CA LEU A 60 29.63 -31.04 4.36
C LEU A 60 28.98 -31.76 5.53
N LYS A 61 29.62 -31.76 6.70
CA LYS A 61 29.08 -32.45 7.89
C LYS A 61 27.74 -31.79 8.33
N LEU A 62 27.62 -30.50 8.31
CA LEU A 62 26.36 -29.83 8.65
C LEU A 62 25.30 -30.02 7.57
N MET A 63 25.67 -30.14 6.30
CA MET A 63 24.71 -30.44 5.25
C MET A 63 24.13 -31.86 5.44
N ASP A 64 24.97 -32.86 5.77
CA ASP A 64 24.52 -34.21 6.07
C ASP A 64 23.62 -34.31 7.33
N GLU A 65 23.87 -33.45 8.35
CA GLU A 65 23.06 -33.40 9.56
C GLU A 65 21.71 -32.65 9.36
N LEU A 66 21.68 -31.63 8.53
CA LEU A 66 20.50 -30.76 8.33
C LEU A 66 19.56 -31.24 7.22
N ILE A 67 20.09 -31.94 6.25
CA ILE A 67 19.33 -32.43 5.10
C ILE A 67 19.27 -33.92 5.22
N THR A 68 18.18 -34.44 5.79
CA THR A 68 17.90 -35.91 5.75
C THR A 68 17.73 -36.34 4.30
N PRO A 69 18.52 -37.30 3.80
CA PRO A 69 18.27 -37.89 2.49
C PRO A 69 16.88 -38.52 2.54
N GLU A 70 15.94 -38.06 1.72
CA GLU A 70 14.71 -38.83 1.48
C GLU A 70 15.12 -40.13 0.84
N GLU A 71 14.93 -41.24 1.57
CA GLU A 71 15.03 -42.57 1.04
C GLU A 71 14.04 -42.67 -0.14
N GLU A 72 14.56 -42.94 -1.35
CA GLU A 72 13.81 -43.23 -2.57
C GLU A 72 13.27 -42.05 -3.40
N HIS A 73 14.13 -41.14 -3.81
CA HIS A 73 13.94 -40.59 -5.15
C HIS A 73 15.00 -41.17 -6.09
N PRO A 74 14.60 -42.01 -7.05
CA PRO A 74 15.54 -42.46 -8.06
C PRO A 74 16.00 -41.23 -8.82
N ALA A 75 17.26 -40.87 -8.66
CA ALA A 75 17.90 -39.85 -9.47
C ALA A 75 17.61 -40.20 -10.93
N ALA A 76 16.66 -39.49 -11.54
CA ALA A 76 16.26 -39.74 -12.91
C ALA A 76 17.48 -39.53 -13.78
N LYS A 77 18.04 -40.63 -14.24
CA LYS A 77 19.17 -40.61 -15.18
C LYS A 77 18.84 -39.71 -16.34
N GLY A 78 19.46 -38.50 -16.37
CA GLY A 78 19.36 -37.57 -17.49
C GLY A 78 18.52 -36.31 -17.27
N LYS A 79 17.82 -36.08 -16.14
CA LYS A 79 17.12 -34.80 -15.86
C LYS A 79 18.09 -33.79 -15.23
N ARG A 80 18.02 -32.55 -15.70
CA ARG A 80 18.71 -31.40 -15.08
C ARG A 80 18.11 -31.20 -13.70
N LEU A 81 18.93 -31.14 -12.65
CA LEU A 81 18.48 -30.74 -11.30
C LEU A 81 17.94 -29.30 -11.36
N GLU A 82 16.79 -29.10 -10.75
CA GLU A 82 16.18 -27.77 -10.63
C GLU A 82 16.81 -26.99 -9.47
N GLU A 83 16.91 -25.69 -9.64
CA GLU A 83 17.34 -24.77 -8.58
C GLU A 83 16.21 -24.60 -7.57
N SER A 84 16.52 -24.60 -6.27
CA SER A 84 15.52 -24.31 -5.25
C SER A 84 14.99 -22.88 -5.40
N PRO A 85 13.73 -22.59 -5.03
CA PRO A 85 13.18 -21.23 -5.08
C PRO A 85 14.05 -20.21 -4.31
N ARG A 86 14.67 -20.66 -3.22
CA ARG A 86 15.55 -19.81 -2.42
C ARG A 86 16.88 -19.53 -3.11
N LEU A 87 17.41 -20.47 -3.87
CA LEU A 87 18.61 -20.25 -4.68
C LEU A 87 18.30 -19.28 -5.84
N GLN A 88 17.15 -19.43 -6.51
CA GLN A 88 16.74 -18.50 -7.56
C GLN A 88 16.63 -17.07 -7.04
N TYR A 89 15.99 -16.90 -5.89
CA TYR A 89 15.91 -15.59 -5.21
C TYR A 89 17.29 -15.00 -4.87
N LEU A 90 18.22 -15.84 -4.40
CA LEU A 90 19.59 -15.42 -4.11
C LEU A 90 20.32 -14.98 -5.38
N LEU A 91 20.16 -15.70 -6.49
CA LEU A 91 20.75 -15.33 -7.78
C LEU A 91 20.19 -13.99 -8.31
N GLU A 92 18.90 -13.75 -8.18
CA GLU A 92 18.31 -12.46 -8.51
C GLU A 92 18.87 -11.31 -7.66
N ASN A 93 19.01 -11.55 -6.34
CA ASN A 93 19.59 -10.56 -5.44
C ASN A 93 21.08 -10.32 -5.72
N SER A 94 21.84 -11.34 -6.14
CA SER A 94 23.24 -11.14 -6.54
C SER A 94 23.40 -10.19 -7.71
N ALA A 95 22.41 -10.13 -8.61
CA ALA A 95 22.38 -9.14 -9.69
C ALA A 95 22.13 -7.71 -9.17
N LYS A 96 21.35 -7.56 -8.08
CA LYS A 96 21.19 -6.27 -7.40
C LYS A 96 22.48 -5.85 -6.72
N GLU A 97 23.16 -6.75 -6.02
CA GLU A 97 24.47 -6.48 -5.40
C GLU A 97 25.52 -6.05 -6.44
N CYS A 98 25.53 -6.70 -7.62
CA CYS A 98 26.39 -6.32 -8.73
C CYS A 98 26.16 -4.86 -9.19
N LYS A 99 24.89 -4.43 -9.28
CA LYS A 99 24.55 -3.04 -9.60
C LYS A 99 25.00 -2.08 -8.50
N ARG A 100 24.77 -2.43 -7.23
CA ARG A 100 25.17 -1.62 -6.05
C ARG A 100 26.67 -1.40 -6.00
N LEU A 101 27.42 -2.41 -6.34
CA LEU A 101 28.88 -2.34 -6.38
C LEU A 101 29.40 -1.74 -7.70
N ARG A 102 28.50 -1.27 -8.57
CA ARG A 102 28.80 -0.66 -9.89
C ARG A 102 29.71 -1.52 -10.77
N THR A 103 29.57 -2.84 -10.65
CA THR A 103 30.31 -3.80 -11.47
C THR A 103 29.49 -4.24 -12.67
N THR A 104 30.17 -4.70 -13.73
CA THR A 104 29.53 -5.10 -14.99
C THR A 104 29.16 -6.58 -15.02
N GLU A 105 29.77 -7.39 -14.15
CA GLU A 105 29.58 -8.84 -14.09
C GLU A 105 29.35 -9.31 -12.65
N ILE A 106 28.56 -10.35 -12.48
CA ILE A 106 28.29 -10.94 -11.17
C ILE A 106 29.49 -11.83 -10.78
N GLY A 107 30.25 -11.41 -9.78
CA GLY A 107 31.37 -12.18 -9.21
C GLY A 107 30.95 -13.03 -8.01
N THR A 108 31.89 -13.79 -7.48
CA THR A 108 31.70 -14.63 -6.28
C THR A 108 31.37 -13.80 -5.03
N GLU A 109 31.91 -12.60 -4.94
CA GLU A 109 31.63 -11.62 -3.88
C GLU A 109 30.15 -11.23 -3.85
N HIS A 110 29.52 -11.01 -5.01
CA HIS A 110 28.09 -10.66 -5.11
C HIS A 110 27.20 -11.81 -4.67
N LEU A 111 27.56 -13.05 -5.02
CA LEU A 111 26.85 -14.26 -4.59
C LEU A 111 26.95 -14.43 -3.06
N LEU A 112 28.14 -14.23 -2.48
CA LEU A 112 28.33 -14.33 -1.04
C LEU A 112 27.64 -13.19 -0.28
N LEU A 113 27.65 -11.96 -0.82
CA LEU A 113 26.90 -10.82 -0.24
C LEU A 113 25.40 -11.08 -0.23
N ALA A 114 24.83 -11.52 -1.34
CA ALA A 114 23.42 -11.89 -1.41
C ALA A 114 23.06 -12.99 -0.39
N MET A 115 23.97 -13.94 -0.17
CA MET A 115 23.81 -15.04 0.77
C MET A 115 23.79 -14.60 2.23
N ILE A 116 24.74 -13.74 2.64
CA ILE A 116 24.83 -13.27 4.04
C ILE A 116 23.72 -12.27 4.41
N ARG A 117 23.10 -11.63 3.42
CA ARG A 117 21.95 -10.75 3.62
C ARG A 117 20.65 -11.52 3.82
N ASP A 118 20.55 -12.71 3.23
CA ASP A 118 19.40 -13.58 3.42
C ASP A 118 19.66 -14.53 4.60
N VAL A 119 19.46 -14.01 5.83
CA VAL A 119 19.73 -14.73 7.09
C VAL A 119 18.90 -16.02 7.21
N ASP A 120 17.78 -16.10 6.50
CA ASP A 120 16.89 -17.27 6.54
C ASP A 120 17.33 -18.40 5.60
N CYS A 121 18.27 -18.17 4.67
CA CYS A 121 18.77 -19.22 3.79
C CYS A 121 19.62 -20.25 4.54
N VAL A 122 19.62 -21.50 4.05
CA VAL A 122 20.36 -22.60 4.68
C VAL A 122 21.86 -22.30 4.76
N ALA A 123 22.42 -21.67 3.75
CA ALA A 123 23.85 -21.28 3.74
C ALA A 123 24.20 -20.30 4.86
N ALA A 124 23.35 -19.26 5.09
CA ALA A 124 23.58 -18.31 6.19
C ALA A 124 23.46 -19.00 7.55
N LYS A 125 22.52 -19.93 7.74
CA LYS A 125 22.38 -20.72 8.96
C LYS A 125 23.59 -21.60 9.21
N ILE A 126 24.16 -22.22 8.19
CA ILE A 126 25.41 -22.98 8.29
C ILE A 126 26.55 -22.05 8.76
N LEU A 127 26.70 -20.86 8.16
CA LEU A 127 27.72 -19.90 8.57
C LEU A 127 27.57 -19.47 10.05
N ILE A 128 26.33 -19.21 10.48
CA ILE A 128 26.02 -18.88 11.88
C ILE A 128 26.36 -20.04 12.82
N THR A 129 26.00 -21.27 12.44
CA THR A 129 26.30 -22.49 13.22
C THR A 129 27.81 -22.72 13.35
N LEU A 130 28.58 -22.34 12.33
CA LEU A 130 30.05 -22.35 12.37
C LEU A 130 30.66 -21.19 13.16
N ASN A 131 29.84 -20.41 13.88
CA ASN A 131 30.22 -19.22 14.66
C ASN A 131 30.91 -18.11 13.80
N VAL A 132 30.59 -18.03 12.51
CA VAL A 132 31.08 -16.97 11.65
C VAL A 132 30.28 -15.69 11.91
N ASN A 133 30.97 -14.61 12.24
CA ASN A 133 30.33 -13.31 12.39
C ASN A 133 30.07 -12.71 11.02
N LEU A 134 28.78 -12.66 10.63
CA LEU A 134 28.36 -12.17 9.30
C LEU A 134 28.74 -10.71 9.06
N GLN A 135 28.79 -9.85 10.09
CA GLN A 135 29.24 -8.45 9.95
C GLN A 135 30.73 -8.35 9.64
N LYS A 136 31.57 -9.17 10.31
CA LYS A 136 32.99 -9.24 10.00
C LYS A 136 33.23 -9.82 8.62
N LEU A 137 32.43 -10.83 8.24
CA LEU A 137 32.48 -11.44 6.90
C LEU A 137 32.15 -10.40 5.83
N PHE A 138 31.12 -9.60 6.02
CA PHE A 138 30.76 -8.49 5.16
C PHE A 138 31.91 -7.49 4.98
N GLN A 139 32.51 -7.03 6.10
CA GLN A 139 33.65 -6.12 6.04
C GLN A 139 34.85 -6.72 5.29
N SER A 140 35.09 -8.02 5.47
CA SER A 140 36.17 -8.72 4.77
C SER A 140 35.92 -8.82 3.25
N ILE A 141 34.65 -9.00 2.85
CA ILE A 141 34.28 -9.00 1.43
C ILE A 141 34.49 -7.60 0.83
N MET A 142 34.03 -6.53 1.51
CA MET A 142 34.21 -5.16 1.04
C MET A 142 35.70 -4.81 0.87
N ASN A 143 36.51 -5.13 1.86
CA ASN A 143 37.94 -4.91 1.82
C ASN A 143 38.62 -5.71 0.69
N ALA A 144 38.27 -6.97 0.50
CA ALA A 144 38.82 -7.84 -0.54
C ALA A 144 38.39 -7.41 -1.96
N ALA A 145 37.20 -6.85 -2.10
CA ALA A 145 36.66 -6.29 -3.34
C ALA A 145 37.19 -4.87 -3.63
N GLY A 146 37.93 -4.25 -2.68
CA GLY A 146 38.45 -2.88 -2.81
C GLY A 146 37.38 -1.80 -2.78
N ILE A 147 36.27 -2.04 -2.10
CA ILE A 147 35.10 -1.16 -2.06
C ILE A 147 35.03 -0.49 -0.70
N ASP A 148 34.84 0.85 -0.67
CA ASP A 148 34.59 1.58 0.57
C ASP A 148 33.22 1.19 1.13
N PRO A 149 33.17 0.68 2.39
CA PRO A 149 31.90 0.33 3.05
C PRO A 149 30.91 1.51 3.13
N LYS A 150 31.39 2.76 3.12
CA LYS A 150 30.53 3.95 3.14
C LYS A 150 29.77 4.12 1.84
N ILE A 151 30.40 3.92 0.70
CA ILE A 151 29.73 3.99 -0.61
C ILE A 151 28.63 2.94 -0.70
N TYR A 152 28.89 1.74 -0.19
CA TYR A 152 27.89 0.68 -0.14
C TYR A 152 26.73 1.02 0.80
N GLN A 153 26.99 1.71 1.92
CA GLN A 153 25.93 2.17 2.82
C GLN A 153 25.11 3.33 2.23
N GLU A 154 25.73 4.22 1.48
CA GLU A 154 25.05 5.29 0.75
C GLU A 154 24.14 4.72 -0.34
N GLU A 155 24.60 3.74 -1.09
CA GLU A 155 23.77 3.05 -2.09
C GLU A 155 22.67 2.16 -1.49
N LEU A 156 22.89 1.64 -0.28
CA LEU A 156 21.82 1.00 0.51
C LEU A 156 20.75 2.00 0.95
N GLN A 157 21.15 3.25 1.23
CA GLN A 157 20.20 4.31 1.55
C GLN A 157 19.46 4.79 0.30
N ASP A 158 20.10 4.81 -0.86
CA ASP A 158 19.46 5.13 -2.14
C ASP A 158 18.56 3.98 -2.64
N ASP A 159 18.92 2.72 -2.42
CA ASP A 159 18.04 1.57 -2.66
C ASP A 159 16.89 1.50 -1.64
N ASN A 160 17.10 1.95 -0.40
CA ASN A 160 16.02 2.13 0.57
C ASN A 160 15.11 3.33 0.19
N ARG A 161 15.59 4.28 -0.59
CA ARG A 161 14.74 5.28 -1.28
C ARG A 161 13.96 4.66 -2.46
N GLY A 162 14.45 3.57 -3.05
CA GLY A 162 13.73 2.72 -4.02
C GLY A 162 13.01 1.53 -3.39
N SER A 163 13.17 1.30 -2.09
CA SER A 163 12.54 0.27 -1.25
C SER A 163 11.19 0.73 -0.65
N GLY A 164 10.62 1.83 -1.14
CA GLY A 164 9.24 2.21 -0.90
C GLY A 164 8.20 1.33 -1.60
N ALA A 165 8.63 0.23 -2.22
CA ALA A 165 7.76 -0.60 -3.05
C ALA A 165 6.56 -1.18 -2.28
N MET A 166 6.73 -1.55 -1.00
CA MET A 166 5.62 -2.01 -0.16
C MET A 166 4.76 -0.84 0.32
N MET A 167 5.39 0.28 0.71
CA MET A 167 4.66 1.48 1.10
C MET A 167 3.92 2.09 -0.10
N GLU A 168 4.54 2.17 -1.28
CA GLU A 168 3.88 2.67 -2.50
C GLU A 168 2.75 1.75 -2.96
N GLN A 169 2.88 0.44 -2.76
CA GLN A 169 1.88 -0.54 -3.20
C GLN A 169 0.67 -0.61 -2.25
N TYR A 170 0.88 -0.49 -0.94
CA TYR A 170 -0.14 -0.75 0.07
C TYR A 170 -0.48 0.45 0.95
N CYS A 171 0.22 1.58 0.79
CA CYS A 171 -0.05 2.78 1.56
C CYS A 171 -0.30 3.99 0.67
N THR A 172 -1.14 4.89 1.15
CA THR A 172 -1.39 6.20 0.52
C THR A 172 -0.72 7.29 1.36
N ASP A 173 0.18 8.10 0.77
CA ASP A 173 0.77 9.26 1.45
C ASP A 173 -0.27 10.38 1.58
N LEU A 174 -0.83 10.54 2.78
CA LEU A 174 -1.82 11.58 3.07
C LEU A 174 -1.17 12.97 3.10
N THR A 175 0.10 13.07 3.49
CA THR A 175 0.82 14.36 3.55
C THR A 175 1.10 14.90 2.15
N GLU A 176 1.44 14.03 1.20
CA GLU A 176 1.62 14.40 -0.20
C GLU A 176 0.28 14.82 -0.84
N ARG A 177 -0.79 14.05 -0.63
CA ARG A 177 -2.15 14.41 -1.09
C ARG A 177 -2.61 15.75 -0.53
N ALA A 178 -2.27 16.05 0.73
CA ALA A 178 -2.56 17.33 1.35
C ALA A 178 -1.77 18.47 0.70
N ALA A 179 -0.48 18.27 0.40
CA ALA A 179 0.35 19.25 -0.30
C ALA A 179 -0.14 19.55 -1.72
N GLU A 180 -0.71 18.55 -2.40
CA GLU A 180 -1.33 18.70 -3.73
C GLU A 180 -2.72 19.36 -3.71
N GLY A 181 -3.29 19.63 -2.53
CA GLY A 181 -4.62 20.20 -2.39
C GLY A 181 -5.78 19.28 -2.76
N LYS A 182 -5.52 17.96 -2.80
CA LYS A 182 -6.50 16.92 -3.19
C LYS A 182 -7.41 16.47 -2.04
N MET A 183 -7.29 17.08 -0.86
CA MET A 183 -8.07 16.72 0.33
C MET A 183 -9.19 17.73 0.59
N ASP A 184 -10.21 17.28 1.31
CA ASP A 184 -11.27 18.14 1.77
C ASP A 184 -10.80 19.02 2.94
N PRO A 185 -11.29 20.26 3.06
CA PRO A 185 -10.95 21.12 4.19
C PRO A 185 -11.56 20.54 5.48
N VAL A 186 -10.74 20.43 6.51
CA VAL A 186 -11.20 19.92 7.81
C VAL A 186 -11.61 21.09 8.70
N VAL A 187 -12.88 21.14 9.09
CA VAL A 187 -13.48 22.21 9.88
C VAL A 187 -13.85 21.71 11.27
N GLY A 188 -13.62 22.53 12.28
CA GLY A 188 -14.14 22.32 13.64
C GLY A 188 -13.38 21.33 14.52
N ARG A 189 -12.39 20.58 14.02
CA ARG A 189 -11.68 19.48 14.73
C ARG A 189 -10.31 19.91 15.29
N ASN A 190 -10.15 21.18 15.64
CA ASN A 190 -8.86 21.73 16.08
C ASN A 190 -8.35 21.10 17.39
N GLN A 191 -9.24 20.83 18.34
CA GLN A 191 -8.88 20.30 19.65
C GLN A 191 -8.40 18.84 19.54
N GLU A 192 -9.08 18.04 18.75
CA GLU A 192 -8.75 16.65 18.51
C GLU A 192 -7.41 16.53 17.77
N ILE A 193 -7.18 17.33 16.73
CA ILE A 193 -5.91 17.36 16.01
C ILE A 193 -4.77 17.81 16.94
N TYR A 194 -5.00 18.82 17.79
CA TYR A 194 -4.01 19.25 18.77
C TYR A 194 -3.68 18.12 19.77
N ARG A 195 -4.71 17.41 20.21
CA ARG A 195 -4.53 16.25 21.11
C ARG A 195 -3.72 15.12 20.47
N LEU A 196 -3.92 14.87 19.17
CA LEU A 196 -3.09 13.92 18.43
C LEU A 196 -1.61 14.35 18.43
N MET A 197 -1.33 15.62 18.13
CA MET A 197 0.04 16.14 18.14
C MET A 197 0.71 16.03 19.52
N GLU A 198 -0.04 16.29 20.60
CA GLU A 198 0.45 16.10 21.97
C GLU A 198 0.86 14.65 22.21
N ILE A 199 -0.02 13.68 21.85
CA ILE A 199 0.24 12.26 22.08
C ILE A 199 1.43 11.79 21.24
N LEU A 200 1.49 12.14 19.96
CA LEU A 200 2.59 11.79 19.06
C LEU A 200 3.95 12.37 19.53
N SER A 201 3.93 13.47 20.27
CA SER A 201 5.14 14.10 20.81
C SER A 201 5.62 13.49 22.14
N ARG A 202 4.86 12.56 22.74
CA ARG A 202 5.22 11.91 24.02
C ARG A 202 6.36 10.92 23.84
N ARG A 203 7.07 10.66 24.91
CA ARG A 203 8.14 9.64 24.95
C ARG A 203 7.60 8.21 25.01
N THR A 204 6.47 8.02 25.67
CA THR A 204 5.80 6.73 25.86
C THR A 204 4.32 6.90 25.62
N LYS A 205 3.59 5.85 25.27
CA LYS A 205 2.18 5.91 24.84
C LYS A 205 1.97 6.97 23.76
N ASN A 206 2.85 6.96 22.77
CA ASN A 206 2.91 7.94 21.69
C ASN A 206 2.13 7.50 20.44
N ASN A 207 1.29 6.48 20.57
CA ASN A 207 0.39 6.01 19.50
C ASN A 207 -1.05 6.38 19.86
N PRO A 208 -1.64 7.42 19.25
CA PRO A 208 -3.03 7.75 19.50
C PRO A 208 -3.96 6.73 18.82
N CYS A 209 -5.09 6.48 19.46
CA CYS A 209 -6.18 5.73 18.88
C CYS A 209 -7.47 6.58 18.91
N LEU A 210 -7.98 6.94 17.75
CA LEU A 210 -9.26 7.65 17.61
C LEU A 210 -10.39 6.67 17.89
N VAL A 211 -11.17 6.96 18.91
CA VAL A 211 -12.25 6.09 19.39
C VAL A 211 -13.56 6.87 19.29
N GLY A 212 -14.49 6.39 18.47
CA GLY A 212 -15.79 7.05 18.27
C GLY A 212 -16.69 6.22 17.36
N GLU A 213 -17.96 6.58 17.35
CA GLU A 213 -18.95 5.89 16.53
C GLU A 213 -18.65 6.02 15.01
N PRO A 214 -19.18 5.13 14.17
CA PRO A 214 -19.04 5.25 12.71
C PRO A 214 -19.63 6.58 12.21
N GLY A 215 -18.97 7.22 11.23
CA GLY A 215 -19.48 8.45 10.61
C GLY A 215 -19.22 9.76 11.37
N VAL A 216 -18.55 9.73 12.55
CA VAL A 216 -18.25 10.96 13.32
C VAL A 216 -17.04 11.76 12.76
N GLY A 217 -16.39 11.27 11.71
CA GLY A 217 -15.29 11.97 11.05
C GLY A 217 -13.89 11.67 11.59
N LYS A 218 -13.61 10.42 12.06
CA LYS A 218 -12.28 10.01 12.53
C LYS A 218 -11.20 10.18 11.47
N THR A 219 -11.46 9.75 10.25
CA THR A 219 -10.52 9.84 9.13
C THR A 219 -10.23 11.29 8.74
N ALA A 220 -11.25 12.17 8.77
CA ALA A 220 -11.09 13.59 8.51
C ALA A 220 -10.10 14.28 9.49
N ILE A 221 -10.06 13.84 10.76
CA ILE A 221 -9.10 14.37 11.74
C ILE A 221 -7.65 14.05 11.34
N ILE A 222 -7.41 12.87 10.78
CA ILE A 222 -6.09 12.47 10.29
C ILE A 222 -5.71 13.26 9.03
N GLU A 223 -6.66 13.46 8.13
CA GLU A 223 -6.48 14.33 6.96
C GLU A 223 -6.15 15.78 7.37
N GLY A 224 -6.83 16.29 8.40
CA GLY A 224 -6.53 17.60 8.97
C GLY A 224 -5.13 17.68 9.60
N LEU A 225 -4.67 16.61 10.24
CA LEU A 225 -3.29 16.53 10.73
C LEU A 225 -2.28 16.53 9.57
N ALA A 226 -2.56 15.75 8.50
CA ALA A 226 -1.72 15.73 7.29
C ALA A 226 -1.63 17.13 6.63
N GLN A 227 -2.75 17.86 6.53
CA GLN A 227 -2.80 19.22 6.02
C GLN A 227 -1.94 20.19 6.86
N ARG A 228 -1.96 20.05 8.19
CA ARG A 228 -1.11 20.88 9.07
C ARG A 228 0.36 20.53 8.95
N ILE A 229 0.72 19.28 8.77
CA ILE A 229 2.11 18.88 8.51
C ILE A 229 2.56 19.46 7.17
N ALA A 230 1.78 19.31 6.11
CA ALA A 230 2.09 19.84 4.79
C ALA A 230 2.23 21.37 4.77
N SER A 231 1.40 22.10 5.54
CA SER A 231 1.48 23.56 5.68
C SER A 231 2.52 24.04 6.70
N GLY A 232 3.21 23.12 7.40
CA GLY A 232 4.22 23.45 8.41
C GLY A 232 3.66 24.01 9.74
N VAL A 233 2.34 23.95 9.96
CA VAL A 233 1.65 24.44 11.17
C VAL A 233 1.63 23.34 12.24
N VAL A 234 2.82 22.82 12.57
CA VAL A 234 3.04 21.75 13.55
C VAL A 234 4.31 22.01 14.35
N PRO A 235 4.48 21.39 15.54
CA PRO A 235 5.73 21.46 16.30
C PRO A 235 6.93 20.99 15.47
N GLU A 236 8.12 21.55 15.77
CA GLU A 236 9.38 21.28 15.04
C GLU A 236 9.65 19.80 14.81
N LYS A 237 9.38 18.94 15.82
CA LYS A 237 9.58 17.50 15.77
C LYS A 237 8.66 16.76 14.76
N MET A 238 7.63 17.44 14.28
CA MET A 238 6.64 16.85 13.38
C MET A 238 6.73 17.39 11.94
N LYS A 239 7.55 18.42 11.69
CA LYS A 239 7.65 19.07 10.36
C LYS A 239 8.09 18.12 9.25
N ASP A 240 8.99 17.18 9.58
CA ASP A 240 9.53 16.21 8.62
C ASP A 240 8.76 14.88 8.63
N LYS A 241 7.69 14.78 9.41
CA LYS A 241 6.88 13.57 9.49
C LYS A 241 5.94 13.46 8.29
N LYS A 242 5.72 12.23 7.84
CA LYS A 242 4.76 11.87 6.80
C LYS A 242 3.73 10.90 7.34
N ILE A 243 2.47 11.08 6.96
CA ILE A 243 1.39 10.18 7.36
C ILE A 243 1.02 9.30 6.18
N TYR A 244 1.13 7.99 6.37
CA TYR A 244 0.73 6.98 5.40
C TYR A 244 -0.49 6.20 5.89
N SER A 245 -1.55 6.19 5.09
CA SER A 245 -2.74 5.36 5.34
C SER A 245 -2.53 3.98 4.74
N LEU A 246 -2.61 2.93 5.56
CA LEU A 246 -2.45 1.55 5.13
C LEU A 246 -3.76 0.99 4.57
N ASP A 247 -3.71 0.45 3.34
CA ASP A 247 -4.76 -0.38 2.76
C ASP A 247 -4.60 -1.84 3.22
N LEU A 248 -5.20 -2.15 4.36
CA LEU A 248 -5.16 -3.49 4.93
C LEU A 248 -5.85 -4.54 4.05
N PRO A 249 -7.04 -4.30 3.47
CA PRO A 249 -7.65 -5.19 2.49
C PRO A 249 -6.75 -5.49 1.31
N GLY A 250 -6.07 -4.49 0.75
CA GLY A 250 -5.11 -4.65 -0.35
C GLY A 250 -3.92 -5.52 0.03
N LEU A 251 -3.42 -5.39 1.27
CA LEU A 251 -2.31 -6.19 1.78
C LEU A 251 -2.68 -7.68 1.94
N ILE A 252 -3.93 -7.97 2.33
CA ILE A 252 -4.46 -9.34 2.48
C ILE A 252 -4.83 -9.93 1.11
N ALA A 253 -5.30 -9.10 0.18
CA ALA A 253 -5.73 -9.56 -1.14
C ALA A 253 -4.57 -10.22 -1.89
N GLY A 254 -4.85 -11.40 -2.48
CA GLY A 254 -3.87 -12.17 -3.23
C GLY A 254 -2.88 -12.98 -2.39
N SER A 255 -2.92 -12.91 -1.05
CA SER A 255 -2.16 -13.86 -0.21
C SER A 255 -2.94 -15.18 -0.12
N LYS A 256 -2.43 -16.24 -0.76
CA LYS A 256 -3.02 -17.58 -0.70
C LYS A 256 -2.71 -18.29 0.63
N TYR A 257 -1.65 -17.87 1.31
CA TYR A 257 -1.17 -18.49 2.54
C TYR A 257 -0.89 -17.42 3.60
N ARG A 258 -1.12 -17.76 4.86
CA ARG A 258 -0.83 -16.91 6.03
C ARG A 258 0.61 -16.33 6.03
N GLY A 259 1.59 -17.15 5.60
CA GLY A 259 2.99 -16.73 5.56
C GLY A 259 3.27 -15.58 4.59
N GLU A 260 2.57 -15.50 3.46
CA GLU A 260 2.74 -14.40 2.50
C GLU A 260 2.28 -13.05 3.06
N PHE A 261 1.18 -13.03 3.80
CA PHE A 261 0.73 -11.83 4.49
C PHE A 261 1.72 -11.41 5.59
N GLU A 262 2.18 -12.37 6.39
CA GLU A 262 3.16 -12.07 7.45
C GLU A 262 4.47 -11.52 6.87
N GLU A 263 4.90 -12.01 5.72
CA GLU A 263 6.11 -11.54 5.02
C GLU A 263 5.93 -10.13 4.46
N ARG A 264 4.78 -9.83 3.83
CA ARG A 264 4.44 -8.48 3.34
C ARG A 264 4.37 -7.47 4.49
N MET A 265 3.69 -7.84 5.58
CA MET A 265 3.57 -6.98 6.76
C MET A 265 4.93 -6.70 7.41
N LYS A 266 5.79 -7.71 7.55
CA LYS A 266 7.16 -7.54 8.06
C LYS A 266 8.00 -6.65 7.14
N GLY A 267 7.87 -6.82 5.82
CA GLY A 267 8.52 -5.96 4.83
C GLY A 267 8.09 -4.51 4.98
N LEU A 268 6.78 -4.25 5.06
CA LEU A 268 6.23 -2.92 5.26
C LEU A 268 6.74 -2.26 6.57
N ILE A 269 6.70 -3.00 7.67
CA ILE A 269 7.19 -2.49 8.97
C ILE A 269 8.67 -2.13 8.88
N SER A 270 9.49 -2.99 8.26
CA SER A 270 10.92 -2.72 8.08
C SER A 270 11.17 -1.47 7.23
N GLU A 271 10.36 -1.21 6.22
CA GLU A 271 10.43 0.03 5.41
C GLU A 271 10.05 1.26 6.25
N VAL A 272 8.97 1.18 7.04
CA VAL A 272 8.53 2.26 7.95
C VAL A 272 9.60 2.58 8.99
N GLU A 273 10.20 1.55 9.61
CA GLU A 273 11.29 1.70 10.58
C GLU A 273 12.54 2.31 9.95
N ALA A 274 12.90 1.90 8.74
CA ALA A 274 14.05 2.43 8.01
C ALA A 274 13.89 3.91 7.64
N CYS A 275 12.68 4.34 7.29
CA CYS A 275 12.40 5.75 6.99
C CYS A 275 12.48 6.65 8.24
N GLY A 276 12.06 6.18 9.41
CA GLY A 276 12.15 6.88 10.70
C GLY A 276 11.27 8.13 10.87
N ASN A 277 10.74 8.68 9.78
CA ASN A 277 9.88 9.87 9.76
C ASN A 277 8.42 9.55 9.41
N VAL A 278 8.05 8.29 9.31
CA VAL A 278 6.72 7.83 8.94
C VAL A 278 5.83 7.66 10.17
N ILE A 279 4.59 8.10 10.05
CA ILE A 279 3.48 7.79 10.95
C ILE A 279 2.48 6.95 10.15
N LEU A 280 2.26 5.71 10.57
CA LEU A 280 1.31 4.83 9.89
C LEU A 280 -0.09 5.06 10.44
N PHE A 281 -1.07 5.26 9.56
CA PHE A 281 -2.48 5.33 9.93
C PHE A 281 -3.19 4.04 9.57
N LEU A 282 -3.91 3.48 10.53
CA LEU A 282 -4.73 2.29 10.39
C LEU A 282 -6.18 2.63 10.72
N ASP A 283 -7.01 2.70 9.68
CA ASP A 283 -8.45 2.70 9.90
C ASP A 283 -8.91 1.30 10.30
N GLU A 284 -9.95 1.23 11.11
CA GLU A 284 -10.48 -0.03 11.66
C GLU A 284 -9.38 -0.96 12.25
N ILE A 285 -8.50 -0.40 13.08
CA ILE A 285 -7.35 -1.14 13.67
C ILE A 285 -7.75 -2.47 14.32
N HIS A 286 -8.99 -2.60 14.76
CA HIS A 286 -9.55 -3.82 15.34
C HIS A 286 -9.54 -5.01 14.36
N THR A 287 -9.60 -4.76 13.05
CA THR A 287 -9.53 -5.80 12.01
C THR A 287 -8.19 -6.53 12.02
N MET A 288 -7.11 -5.80 12.32
CA MET A 288 -5.76 -6.38 12.45
C MET A 288 -5.58 -7.17 13.76
N ILE A 289 -6.25 -6.73 14.85
CA ILE A 289 -6.04 -7.28 16.19
C ILE A 289 -7.04 -8.41 16.46
N GLY A 290 -8.24 -8.35 15.90
CA GLY A 290 -9.35 -9.25 16.20
C GLY A 290 -9.51 -10.45 15.25
N ALA A 291 -8.77 -10.48 14.16
CA ALA A 291 -8.87 -11.54 13.17
C ALA A 291 -8.41 -12.94 13.68
N GLY A 292 -7.74 -13.02 14.83
CA GLY A 292 -7.21 -14.26 15.40
C GLY A 292 -8.21 -15.19 16.11
N GLY A 293 -9.50 -14.85 16.16
CA GLY A 293 -10.51 -15.63 16.91
C GLY A 293 -11.16 -16.81 16.17
N ALA A 294 -11.01 -16.91 14.85
CA ALA A 294 -11.47 -18.06 14.07
C ALA A 294 -10.27 -18.90 13.64
N GLU A 295 -10.42 -20.23 13.62
CA GLU A 295 -9.38 -21.14 13.11
C GLU A 295 -9.00 -20.72 11.68
N GLY A 296 -7.77 -20.17 11.52
CA GLY A 296 -7.25 -19.67 10.24
C GLY A 296 -7.20 -18.14 10.09
N ALA A 297 -7.68 -17.35 11.05
CA ALA A 297 -7.62 -15.91 11.00
C ALA A 297 -6.18 -15.38 11.26
N ILE A 298 -5.82 -14.33 10.52
CA ILE A 298 -4.48 -13.75 10.52
C ILE A 298 -4.36 -12.80 11.74
N ASP A 299 -3.48 -13.12 12.69
CA ASP A 299 -3.16 -12.23 13.82
C ASP A 299 -1.95 -11.33 13.47
N ALA A 300 -2.25 -10.19 12.85
CA ALA A 300 -1.23 -9.21 12.52
C ALA A 300 -0.70 -8.46 13.77
N SER A 301 -1.40 -8.55 14.90
CA SER A 301 -0.97 -7.91 16.14
C SER A 301 0.36 -8.47 16.67
N SER A 302 0.60 -9.77 16.44
CA SER A 302 1.86 -10.41 16.83
C SER A 302 3.09 -9.85 16.12
N ILE A 303 2.90 -9.32 14.90
CA ILE A 303 3.97 -8.72 14.09
C ILE A 303 4.20 -7.27 14.49
N LEU A 304 3.14 -6.51 14.80
CA LEU A 304 3.22 -5.10 15.19
C LEU A 304 3.73 -4.90 16.63
N LYS A 305 3.35 -5.78 17.56
CA LYS A 305 3.70 -5.65 18.99
C LYS A 305 5.18 -5.44 19.26
N PRO A 306 6.13 -6.17 18.64
CA PRO A 306 7.56 -5.95 18.88
C PRO A 306 8.02 -4.53 18.49
N SER A 307 7.67 -4.03 17.33
CA SER A 307 8.05 -2.71 16.82
C SER A 307 7.42 -1.58 17.63
N LEU A 308 6.15 -1.70 17.99
CA LEU A 308 5.48 -0.78 18.91
C LEU A 308 6.12 -0.83 20.33
N ALA A 309 6.57 -2.00 20.76
CA ALA A 309 7.21 -2.16 22.08
C ALA A 309 8.57 -1.47 22.14
N ARG A 310 9.36 -1.53 21.08
CA ARG A 310 10.65 -0.84 20.97
C ARG A 310 10.51 0.66 20.76
N GLY A 311 9.34 1.13 20.28
CA GLY A 311 9.10 2.54 19.95
C GLY A 311 9.80 2.97 18.66
N GLU A 312 10.12 2.04 17.79
CA GLU A 312 10.78 2.26 16.49
C GLU A 312 9.79 2.76 15.44
N MET A 313 8.49 2.57 15.66
CA MET A 313 7.40 2.97 14.78
C MET A 313 6.34 3.79 15.54
N GLN A 314 5.74 4.77 14.87
CA GLN A 314 4.57 5.49 15.34
C GLN A 314 3.34 5.09 14.52
N LEU A 315 2.23 4.86 15.21
CA LEU A 315 0.98 4.40 14.62
C LEU A 315 -0.19 5.20 15.16
N ILE A 316 -1.11 5.59 14.28
CA ILE A 316 -2.41 6.15 14.63
C ILE A 316 -3.47 5.11 14.27
N GLY A 317 -4.28 4.70 15.23
CA GLY A 317 -5.41 3.81 14.98
C GLY A 317 -6.74 4.56 14.97
N ALA A 318 -7.73 4.05 14.25
CA ALA A 318 -9.12 4.47 14.39
C ALA A 318 -10.01 3.24 14.59
N THR A 319 -10.98 3.33 15.49
CA THR A 319 -11.91 2.24 15.79
C THR A 319 -13.16 2.74 16.52
N THR A 320 -14.12 1.86 16.79
CA THR A 320 -15.27 2.17 17.64
C THR A 320 -14.97 1.96 19.13
N ILE A 321 -15.79 2.53 20.01
CA ILE A 321 -15.66 2.37 21.48
C ILE A 321 -15.76 0.90 21.89
N ALA A 322 -16.71 0.17 21.31
CA ALA A 322 -16.93 -1.24 21.61
C ALA A 322 -15.73 -2.11 21.23
N GLU A 323 -15.16 -1.86 20.05
CA GLU A 323 -14.02 -2.62 19.53
C GLU A 323 -12.72 -2.26 20.25
N TYR A 324 -12.52 -0.99 20.61
CA TYR A 324 -11.38 -0.57 21.41
C TYR A 324 -11.34 -1.34 22.76
N ARG A 325 -12.46 -1.39 23.46
CA ARG A 325 -12.59 -2.14 24.72
C ARG A 325 -12.41 -3.64 24.55
N LYS A 326 -12.90 -4.19 23.43
CA LYS A 326 -12.85 -5.63 23.17
C LYS A 326 -11.46 -6.12 22.79
N TYR A 327 -10.70 -5.36 22.01
CA TYR A 327 -9.48 -5.82 21.36
C TYR A 327 -8.21 -5.13 21.88
N ILE A 328 -8.26 -3.82 22.20
CA ILE A 328 -7.06 -3.07 22.61
C ILE A 328 -6.91 -3.03 24.13
N GLU A 329 -7.95 -2.71 24.88
CA GLU A 329 -7.89 -2.66 26.36
C GLU A 329 -7.62 -4.03 26.99
N LYS A 330 -8.07 -5.11 26.37
CA LYS A 330 -7.82 -6.47 26.88
C LYS A 330 -6.40 -6.97 26.64
N ASP A 331 -5.67 -6.35 25.75
CA ASP A 331 -4.28 -6.70 25.44
C ASP A 331 -3.31 -5.77 26.18
N ALA A 332 -2.73 -6.24 27.27
CA ALA A 332 -1.84 -5.44 28.12
C ALA A 332 -0.62 -4.85 27.39
N ALA A 333 -0.19 -5.44 26.26
CA ALA A 333 0.91 -4.92 25.47
C ALA A 333 0.47 -3.72 24.62
N LEU A 334 -0.73 -3.77 24.05
CA LEU A 334 -1.32 -2.69 23.25
C LEU A 334 -1.83 -1.55 24.13
N GLU A 335 -2.52 -1.85 25.24
CA GLU A 335 -3.02 -0.85 26.18
C GLU A 335 -1.92 0.09 26.70
N ARG A 336 -0.73 -0.45 26.94
CA ARG A 336 0.45 0.34 27.38
C ARG A 336 1.04 1.21 26.27
N ARG A 337 0.65 1.02 25.02
CA ARG A 337 1.23 1.71 23.85
C ARG A 337 0.27 2.69 23.22
N PHE A 338 -1.02 2.38 23.24
CA PHE A 338 -2.05 3.25 22.71
C PHE A 338 -2.62 4.22 23.74
N GLN A 339 -2.95 5.42 23.29
CA GLN A 339 -3.66 6.42 24.05
C GLN A 339 -4.98 6.72 23.35
N PRO A 340 -6.14 6.41 23.95
CA PRO A 340 -7.42 6.73 23.32
C PRO A 340 -7.68 8.24 23.27
N VAL A 341 -8.26 8.67 22.17
CA VAL A 341 -8.80 10.00 21.92
C VAL A 341 -10.25 9.82 21.53
N THR A 342 -11.16 10.17 22.41
CA THR A 342 -12.61 10.05 22.15
C THR A 342 -13.03 11.13 21.16
N ILE A 343 -13.71 10.70 20.10
CA ILE A 343 -14.29 11.56 19.09
C ILE A 343 -15.80 11.50 19.23
N GLU A 344 -16.37 12.61 19.61
CA GLU A 344 -17.81 12.75 19.78
C GLU A 344 -18.49 13.20 18.49
N GLU A 345 -19.78 12.90 18.37
CA GLU A 345 -20.62 13.40 17.31
C GLU A 345 -20.66 14.96 17.39
N PRO A 346 -20.48 15.67 16.28
CA PRO A 346 -20.53 17.13 16.27
C PRO A 346 -21.97 17.62 16.56
N THR A 347 -22.07 18.79 17.20
CA THR A 347 -23.39 19.46 17.35
C THR A 347 -23.95 19.86 15.98
N GLN A 348 -25.25 20.14 15.91
CA GLN A 348 -25.88 20.63 14.67
C GLN A 348 -25.15 21.86 14.10
N GLU A 349 -24.81 22.82 14.97
CA GLU A 349 -24.09 24.05 14.58
C GLU A 349 -22.71 23.74 14.00
N GLN A 350 -21.95 22.84 14.66
CA GLN A 350 -20.66 22.39 14.15
C GLN A 350 -20.81 21.62 12.82
N CYS A 351 -21.86 20.85 12.67
CA CYS A 351 -22.13 20.11 11.43
C CYS A 351 -22.45 21.08 10.28
N VAL A 352 -23.23 22.12 10.51
CA VAL A 352 -23.49 23.17 9.50
C VAL A 352 -22.18 23.86 9.08
N GLU A 353 -21.27 24.14 10.01
CA GLU A 353 -19.97 24.72 9.68
C GLU A 353 -19.09 23.73 8.86
N ILE A 354 -19.14 22.43 9.16
CA ILE A 354 -18.48 21.40 8.35
C ILE A 354 -19.04 21.41 6.93
N LEU A 355 -20.37 21.38 6.78
CA LEU A 355 -21.01 21.44 5.46
C LEU A 355 -20.70 22.72 4.69
N LYS A 356 -20.61 23.88 5.36
CA LYS A 356 -20.16 25.13 4.73
C LYS A 356 -18.72 25.01 4.17
N GLY A 357 -17.83 24.36 4.89
CA GLY A 357 -16.47 24.10 4.41
C GLY A 357 -16.40 23.17 3.20
N LEU A 358 -17.34 22.22 3.07
CA LEU A 358 -17.41 21.29 1.95
C LEU A 358 -18.20 21.84 0.74
N LYS A 359 -19.02 22.87 0.94
CA LYS A 359 -19.98 23.42 -0.04
C LYS A 359 -19.37 23.63 -1.42
N GLU A 360 -18.27 24.35 -1.52
CA GLU A 360 -17.64 24.68 -2.80
C GLU A 360 -17.25 23.44 -3.63
N LYS A 361 -16.81 22.37 -2.97
CA LYS A 361 -16.45 21.13 -3.64
C LYS A 361 -17.67 20.38 -4.18
N TYR A 362 -18.76 20.36 -3.40
CA TYR A 362 -20.02 19.76 -3.84
C TYR A 362 -20.67 20.55 -4.96
N GLU A 363 -20.65 21.90 -4.89
CA GLU A 363 -21.12 22.78 -5.96
C GLU A 363 -20.34 22.55 -7.27
N ALA A 364 -19.01 22.43 -7.18
CA ALA A 364 -18.15 22.18 -8.34
C ALA A 364 -18.39 20.80 -8.95
N HIS A 365 -18.59 19.76 -8.09
CA HIS A 365 -18.79 18.39 -8.52
C HIS A 365 -20.15 18.21 -9.23
N HIS A 366 -21.23 18.66 -8.60
CA HIS A 366 -22.59 18.47 -9.12
C HIS A 366 -23.03 19.57 -10.09
N LYS A 367 -22.26 20.67 -10.20
CA LYS A 367 -22.59 21.86 -11.01
C LYS A 367 -23.94 22.50 -10.59
N VAL A 368 -24.17 22.58 -9.29
CA VAL A 368 -25.34 23.17 -8.66
C VAL A 368 -24.91 24.27 -7.72
N VAL A 369 -25.82 25.15 -7.37
CA VAL A 369 -25.62 26.18 -6.31
C VAL A 369 -26.35 25.70 -5.05
N ILE A 370 -25.62 25.68 -3.92
CA ILE A 370 -26.14 25.24 -2.64
C ILE A 370 -26.40 26.47 -1.77
N GLU A 371 -27.63 26.72 -1.39
CA GLU A 371 -27.99 27.80 -0.46
C GLU A 371 -27.67 27.41 0.99
N GLU A 372 -27.37 28.38 1.86
CA GLU A 372 -27.07 28.11 3.28
C GLU A 372 -28.25 27.44 4.00
N GLN A 373 -29.47 27.82 3.65
CA GLN A 373 -30.69 27.18 4.20
C GLN A 373 -30.79 25.69 3.85
N ALA A 374 -30.24 25.28 2.71
CA ALA A 374 -30.20 23.88 2.32
C ALA A 374 -29.24 23.07 3.23
N LEU A 375 -28.10 23.67 3.63
CA LEU A 375 -27.15 23.05 4.56
C LEU A 375 -27.79 22.85 5.94
N GLU A 376 -28.45 23.89 6.47
CA GLU A 376 -29.17 23.80 7.75
C GLU A 376 -30.29 22.75 7.70
N SER A 377 -31.04 22.72 6.59
CA SER A 377 -32.11 21.75 6.39
C SER A 377 -31.57 20.31 6.30
N ALA A 378 -30.44 20.11 5.62
CA ALA A 378 -29.80 18.79 5.52
C ALA A 378 -29.43 18.25 6.92
N VAL A 379 -28.86 19.10 7.79
CA VAL A 379 -28.51 18.73 9.16
C VAL A 379 -29.78 18.42 9.98
N GLN A 380 -30.78 19.31 9.98
CA GLN A 380 -31.99 19.14 10.76
C GLN A 380 -32.80 17.91 10.34
N LEU A 381 -32.96 17.70 9.03
CA LEU A 381 -33.72 16.56 8.51
C LEU A 381 -32.97 15.23 8.72
N SER A 382 -31.66 15.20 8.52
CA SER A 382 -30.87 14.01 8.78
C SER A 382 -30.91 13.60 10.25
N GLU A 383 -30.82 14.54 11.17
CA GLU A 383 -30.92 14.26 12.61
C GLU A 383 -32.31 13.75 13.01
N ARG A 384 -33.36 14.33 12.43
CA ARG A 384 -34.73 13.96 12.75
C ARG A 384 -35.17 12.62 12.19
N TYR A 385 -34.71 12.27 11.00
CA TYR A 385 -35.24 11.09 10.27
C TYR A 385 -34.23 9.95 10.11
N ILE A 386 -32.92 10.20 10.25
CA ILE A 386 -31.89 9.17 10.14
C ILE A 386 -31.29 8.94 11.53
N THR A 387 -31.74 7.87 12.19
CA THR A 387 -31.40 7.54 13.59
C THR A 387 -30.32 6.47 13.72
N ASP A 388 -29.97 5.79 12.64
CA ASP A 388 -29.02 4.67 12.59
C ASP A 388 -27.61 5.11 12.21
N ARG A 389 -27.41 6.42 11.93
CA ARG A 389 -26.13 7.02 11.57
C ARG A 389 -25.86 8.29 12.37
N ASN A 390 -24.58 8.71 12.40
CA ASN A 390 -24.14 9.87 13.14
C ASN A 390 -23.79 11.07 12.22
N LEU A 391 -23.87 12.26 12.78
CA LEU A 391 -23.34 13.46 12.15
C LEU A 391 -21.78 13.42 12.14
N PRO A 392 -21.11 13.97 11.13
CA PRO A 392 -21.68 14.71 9.98
C PRO A 392 -22.08 13.81 8.80
N ASP A 393 -21.74 12.52 8.81
CA ASP A 393 -21.85 11.57 7.69
C ASP A 393 -23.27 11.56 7.10
N LYS A 394 -24.31 11.38 7.96
CA LYS A 394 -25.72 11.36 7.50
C LYS A 394 -26.17 12.66 6.85
N ALA A 395 -25.64 13.82 7.29
CA ALA A 395 -25.99 15.12 6.72
C ALA A 395 -25.27 15.36 5.38
N ILE A 396 -24.04 14.88 5.26
CA ILE A 396 -23.27 14.89 4.01
C ILE A 396 -23.95 14.04 2.96
N ASP A 397 -24.39 12.81 3.30
CA ASP A 397 -25.10 11.92 2.40
C ASP A 397 -26.41 12.55 1.89
N VAL A 398 -27.18 13.17 2.77
CA VAL A 398 -28.43 13.86 2.38
C VAL A 398 -28.16 15.00 1.43
N LEU A 399 -27.09 15.79 1.67
CA LEU A 399 -26.70 16.89 0.81
C LEU A 399 -26.26 16.38 -0.57
N ASP A 400 -25.42 15.36 -0.60
CA ASP A 400 -24.87 14.76 -1.83
C ASP A 400 -26.00 14.18 -2.69
N GLU A 401 -26.93 13.43 -2.08
CA GLU A 401 -28.10 12.88 -2.78
C GLU A 401 -29.01 13.98 -3.32
N ALA A 402 -29.24 15.04 -2.55
CA ALA A 402 -30.05 16.17 -2.99
C ALA A 402 -29.42 16.90 -4.18
N CYS A 403 -28.11 17.15 -4.13
CA CYS A 403 -27.35 17.77 -5.23
C CYS A 403 -27.38 16.91 -6.49
N SER A 404 -27.20 15.59 -6.35
CA SER A 404 -27.31 14.63 -7.45
C SER A 404 -28.69 14.67 -8.12
N LYS A 405 -29.77 14.68 -7.33
CA LYS A 405 -31.15 14.78 -7.85
C LYS A 405 -31.41 16.08 -8.60
N VAL A 406 -30.89 17.20 -8.09
CA VAL A 406 -31.05 18.51 -8.75
C VAL A 406 -30.25 18.54 -10.05
N SER A 407 -29.03 18.06 -10.05
CA SER A 407 -28.18 17.97 -11.25
C SER A 407 -28.85 17.11 -12.33
N LEU A 408 -29.41 15.95 -11.98
CA LEU A 408 -30.11 15.07 -12.93
C LEU A 408 -31.37 15.69 -13.53
N LYS A 409 -32.12 16.52 -12.76
CA LYS A 409 -33.27 17.23 -13.30
C LYS A 409 -32.90 18.19 -14.44
N GLY A 410 -31.69 18.73 -14.44
CA GLY A 410 -31.15 19.54 -15.54
C GLY A 410 -30.92 18.74 -16.84
N TYR A 411 -30.85 17.39 -16.75
CA TYR A 411 -30.71 16.50 -17.92
C TYR A 411 -32.04 15.96 -18.43
N GLU A 412 -33.15 16.13 -17.69
CA GLU A 412 -34.47 15.79 -18.21
C GLU A 412 -34.78 16.71 -19.40
N VAL A 413 -35.02 16.10 -20.56
CA VAL A 413 -35.44 16.83 -21.76
C VAL A 413 -36.78 17.49 -21.45
N PRO A 414 -36.92 18.82 -21.51
CA PRO A 414 -38.17 19.49 -21.22
C PRO A 414 -39.28 18.92 -22.10
N GLU A 415 -40.50 18.80 -21.55
CA GLU A 415 -41.62 18.18 -22.22
C GLU A 415 -41.97 18.84 -23.58
N ASN A 416 -41.76 20.15 -23.67
CA ASN A 416 -41.88 20.92 -24.92
C ASN A 416 -40.85 20.53 -25.96
N LEU A 417 -39.64 20.13 -25.63
CA LEU A 417 -38.61 19.62 -26.55
C LEU A 417 -39.00 18.23 -27.06
N LYS A 418 -39.45 17.33 -26.19
CA LYS A 418 -39.95 16.01 -26.60
C LYS A 418 -41.13 16.11 -27.55
N GLN A 419 -42.02 17.06 -27.29
CA GLN A 419 -43.16 17.33 -28.20
C GLN A 419 -42.70 17.88 -29.55
N LEU A 420 -41.69 18.75 -29.58
CA LEU A 420 -41.12 19.25 -30.84
C LEU A 420 -40.39 18.17 -31.62
N GLU A 421 -39.62 17.31 -30.96
CA GLU A 421 -38.96 16.15 -31.61
C GLU A 421 -40.00 15.19 -32.20
N GLN A 422 -41.08 14.95 -31.45
CA GLN A 422 -42.15 14.07 -31.89
C GLN A 422 -42.91 14.66 -33.07
N ALA A 423 -43.20 15.98 -33.05
CA ALA A 423 -43.84 16.69 -34.15
C ALA A 423 -42.95 16.67 -35.44
N VAL A 424 -41.63 16.83 -35.32
CA VAL A 424 -40.70 16.73 -36.46
C VAL A 424 -40.73 15.32 -37.06
N LYS A 425 -40.79 14.27 -36.24
CA LYS A 425 -40.88 12.87 -36.69
C LYS A 425 -42.22 12.57 -37.38
N GLU A 426 -43.34 13.06 -36.82
CA GLU A 426 -44.66 12.90 -37.43
C GLU A 426 -44.77 13.60 -38.75
N LEU A 427 -44.26 14.84 -38.89
CA LEU A 427 -44.22 15.57 -40.16
C LEU A 427 -43.32 14.88 -41.19
N ALA A 428 -42.22 14.24 -40.78
CA ALA A 428 -41.39 13.44 -41.65
C ALA A 428 -42.14 12.24 -42.27
N LEU A 429 -42.87 11.50 -41.42
CA LEU A 429 -43.71 10.37 -41.87
C LEU A 429 -44.84 10.82 -42.82
N GLN A 430 -45.54 11.89 -42.48
CA GLN A 430 -46.59 12.43 -43.35
C GLN A 430 -46.07 12.87 -44.70
N LYS A 431 -44.87 13.45 -44.75
CA LYS A 431 -44.22 13.81 -45.99
C LYS A 431 -43.90 12.58 -46.86
N GLU A 432 -43.37 11.50 -46.26
CA GLU A 432 -43.09 10.26 -46.99
C GLU A 432 -44.39 9.64 -47.53
N GLU A 433 -45.46 9.60 -46.76
CA GLU A 433 -46.78 9.12 -47.22
C GLU A 433 -47.35 9.94 -48.36
N SER A 434 -47.18 11.28 -48.33
CA SER A 434 -47.63 12.16 -49.41
C SER A 434 -46.82 11.96 -50.69
N ILE A 435 -45.54 11.68 -50.61
CA ILE A 435 -44.66 11.34 -51.74
C ILE A 435 -45.09 9.98 -52.35
N GLU A 436 -45.36 8.97 -51.53
CA GLU A 436 -45.84 7.65 -52.01
C GLU A 436 -47.17 7.72 -52.69
N ARG A 437 -48.06 8.65 -52.31
CA ARG A 437 -49.35 8.89 -52.94
C ARG A 437 -49.20 9.74 -54.26
N GLY A 438 -47.98 10.28 -54.49
CA GLY A 438 -47.71 11.11 -55.66
C GLY A 438 -48.17 12.56 -55.54
N ASP A 439 -48.57 13.02 -54.38
CA ASP A 439 -48.98 14.41 -54.15
C ASP A 439 -47.76 15.27 -53.68
N PHE A 440 -47.00 15.70 -54.64
CA PHE A 440 -45.78 16.50 -54.44
C PHE A 440 -46.10 17.94 -53.98
N ALA A 441 -47.34 18.45 -54.20
CA ALA A 441 -47.73 19.77 -53.73
C ALA A 441 -47.90 19.76 -52.17
N GLU A 442 -48.57 18.73 -51.63
CA GLU A 442 -48.77 18.51 -50.23
C GLU A 442 -47.42 18.20 -49.51
N ALA A 443 -46.60 17.35 -50.12
CA ALA A 443 -45.26 17.04 -49.62
C ALA A 443 -44.36 18.29 -49.47
N SER A 444 -44.46 19.25 -50.40
CA SER A 444 -43.72 20.53 -50.30
C SER A 444 -44.20 21.46 -49.19
N LEU A 445 -45.49 21.41 -48.84
CA LEU A 445 -46.05 22.17 -47.73
C LEU A 445 -45.58 21.56 -46.40
N ILE A 446 -45.66 20.24 -46.24
CA ILE A 446 -45.23 19.51 -45.05
C ILE A 446 -43.71 19.70 -44.82
N GLN A 447 -42.92 19.74 -45.90
CA GLN A 447 -41.49 20.04 -45.80
C GLN A 447 -41.21 21.42 -45.15
N LYS A 448 -41.98 22.45 -45.52
CA LYS A 448 -41.83 23.80 -44.94
C LYS A 448 -42.21 23.81 -43.45
N GLU A 449 -43.22 23.06 -43.07
CA GLU A 449 -43.66 22.92 -41.68
C GLU A 449 -42.60 22.14 -40.88
N GLN A 450 -42.05 21.07 -41.44
CA GLN A 450 -40.95 20.30 -40.84
C GLN A 450 -39.73 21.21 -40.60
N ASP A 451 -39.30 21.99 -41.62
CA ASP A 451 -38.17 22.93 -41.51
C ASP A 451 -38.40 24.00 -40.45
N ALA A 452 -39.65 24.47 -40.28
CA ALA A 452 -40.01 25.44 -39.27
C ALA A 452 -40.01 24.83 -37.84
N ALA A 453 -40.46 23.57 -37.73
CA ALA A 453 -40.39 22.83 -36.46
C ALA A 453 -38.94 22.49 -36.08
N GLN A 454 -38.11 22.06 -37.04
CA GLN A 454 -36.69 21.77 -36.84
C GLN A 454 -35.92 23.03 -36.36
N LYS A 455 -36.16 24.18 -37.00
CA LYS A 455 -35.54 25.45 -36.53
C LYS A 455 -35.94 25.86 -35.15
N LYS A 456 -37.14 25.49 -34.68
CA LYS A 456 -37.55 25.73 -33.27
C LYS A 456 -36.86 24.77 -32.32
N LEU A 457 -36.67 23.52 -32.73
CA LEU A 457 -35.92 22.51 -31.99
C LEU A 457 -34.45 22.94 -31.81
N ASP A 458 -33.76 23.29 -32.90
CA ASP A 458 -32.37 23.73 -32.93
C ASP A 458 -32.15 24.95 -32.03
N ARG A 459 -33.02 25.95 -32.06
CA ARG A 459 -32.98 27.14 -31.17
C ARG A 459 -33.20 26.82 -29.71
N SER A 460 -33.95 25.76 -29.41
CA SER A 460 -34.19 25.31 -28.02
C SER A 460 -33.03 24.50 -27.48
N GLU A 461 -32.29 23.78 -28.35
CA GLU A 461 -31.06 23.08 -28.01
C GLU A 461 -29.89 24.05 -27.82
N GLU A 462 -29.76 25.10 -28.64
CA GLU A 462 -28.73 26.14 -28.47
C GLU A 462 -28.87 26.97 -27.17
N ARG A 463 -30.04 26.99 -26.55
CA ARG A 463 -30.31 27.70 -25.30
C ARG A 463 -30.05 26.85 -24.04
N ARG A 464 -29.59 25.61 -24.20
CA ARG A 464 -29.31 24.64 -23.15
C ARG A 464 -27.81 24.59 -22.86
#